data_d9300f6a9dbb2cd086f2060698773145
#
_entry.id   d9300f6a9dbb2cd086f2060698773145
#
_cell.length_a   1.000
_cell.length_b   1.000
_cell.length_c   1.000
_cell.angle_alpha   90.00
_cell.angle_beta   90.00
_cell.angle_gamma   90.00
#
_symmetry.space_group_name_H-M   'P 1'
#
loop_
_entity.id
_entity.type
_entity.pdbx_description
1 polymer ?
#
loop_
_entity_poly.entity_id
_entity_poly.type
_entity_poly.pdbx_seq_one_letter_code
_entity_poly.pdbx_strand_id
1 'polypeptide(L)'
;MSPDAFAAAVVAWYQEHGRKDLPWQQNVSPYRVWVSEIMLQQTQVSTVLDYFARFMQALPDVQALAAAPLDEVLHLWTGLGYYTRARNLHKTAQQVCESYQGEFPRSAETLATLPGIGPSTAGAIASLSMGLRAPILDGNVKRVLARYSALGSYPGGSQASKQLWQLAELLTPQQDVAQYTQAMMDLGATLCTRKQPDCSRCPVQKGCLAYQT
;
A
#
# COMPACT_ATOMS: atom_id res chain seq x y z
N MET A 1 -24.56 -3.44 -0.14
CA MET A 1 -23.97 -2.76 1.05
C MET A 1 -23.59 -1.36 0.62
N SER A 2 -23.91 -0.31 1.41
CA SER A 2 -23.46 1.06 1.11
C SER A 2 -21.96 1.22 1.28
N PRO A 3 -21.32 2.24 0.67
CA PRO A 3 -19.90 2.51 0.86
C PRO A 3 -19.51 2.68 2.33
N ASP A 4 -20.28 3.42 3.11
CA ASP A 4 -20.00 3.63 4.54
C ASP A 4 -20.12 2.33 5.33
N ALA A 5 -21.13 1.50 5.05
CA ALA A 5 -21.29 0.20 5.70
C ALA A 5 -20.15 -0.77 5.33
N PHE A 6 -19.64 -0.69 4.08
CA PHE A 6 -18.48 -1.45 3.65
C PHE A 6 -17.24 -1.04 4.45
N ALA A 7 -16.96 0.27 4.47
CA ALA A 7 -15.79 0.80 5.18
C ALA A 7 -15.85 0.50 6.69
N ALA A 8 -16.99 0.70 7.32
CA ALA A 8 -17.19 0.40 8.75
C ALA A 8 -16.96 -1.09 9.06
N ALA A 9 -17.48 -2.00 8.22
CA ALA A 9 -17.29 -3.45 8.41
C ALA A 9 -15.80 -3.85 8.28
N VAL A 10 -15.09 -3.28 7.30
CA VAL A 10 -13.67 -3.54 7.07
C VAL A 10 -12.82 -3.01 8.22
N VAL A 11 -13.08 -1.79 8.70
CA VAL A 11 -12.36 -1.19 9.83
C VAL A 11 -12.62 -1.95 11.13
N ALA A 12 -13.86 -2.33 11.42
CA ALA A 12 -14.21 -3.14 12.60
C ALA A 12 -13.47 -4.48 12.59
N TRP A 13 -13.44 -5.17 11.45
CA TRP A 13 -12.69 -6.41 11.29
C TRP A 13 -11.19 -6.20 11.53
N TYR A 14 -10.61 -5.12 11.02
CA TYR A 14 -9.19 -4.81 11.21
C TYR A 14 -8.84 -4.56 12.68
N GLN A 15 -9.72 -3.91 13.44
CA GLN A 15 -9.51 -3.65 14.86
C GLN A 15 -9.34 -4.93 15.67
N GLU A 16 -9.99 -6.03 15.27
CA GLU A 16 -9.90 -7.34 15.95
C GLU A 16 -8.85 -8.26 15.35
N HIS A 17 -8.70 -8.26 14.02
CA HIS A 17 -7.96 -9.29 13.28
C HIS A 17 -6.80 -8.76 12.43
N GLY A 18 -6.67 -7.45 12.29
CA GLY A 18 -5.61 -6.84 11.47
C GLY A 18 -4.23 -6.98 12.07
N ARG A 19 -3.22 -6.98 11.22
CA ARG A 19 -1.81 -6.96 11.63
C ARG A 19 -1.46 -5.56 12.14
N LYS A 20 -0.90 -5.44 13.35
CA LYS A 20 -0.57 -4.16 14.00
C LYS A 20 0.88 -4.09 14.46
N ASP A 21 1.63 -5.16 14.25
CA ASP A 21 2.98 -5.37 14.75
C ASP A 21 4.06 -5.33 13.67
N LEU A 22 3.69 -4.94 12.45
CA LEU A 22 4.66 -4.81 11.37
C LEU A 22 5.59 -3.60 11.63
N PRO A 23 6.92 -3.72 11.39
CA PRO A 23 7.89 -2.67 11.74
C PRO A 23 7.59 -1.29 11.15
N TRP A 24 6.99 -1.24 9.96
CA TRP A 24 6.60 0.02 9.30
C TRP A 24 5.31 0.64 9.84
N GLN A 25 4.57 -0.09 10.68
CA GLN A 25 3.42 0.42 11.44
C GLN A 25 3.84 1.05 12.79
N GLN A 26 5.10 0.90 13.16
CA GLN A 26 5.68 1.54 14.34
C GLN A 26 6.37 2.84 13.94
N ASN A 27 6.16 3.93 14.73
CA ASN A 27 6.71 5.25 14.43
C ASN A 27 6.42 5.68 12.97
N VAL A 28 5.16 5.62 12.58
CA VAL A 28 4.70 5.87 11.21
C VAL A 28 5.18 7.23 10.70
N SER A 29 5.83 7.24 9.54
CA SER A 29 6.21 8.44 8.81
C SER A 29 6.07 8.20 7.31
N PRO A 30 5.95 9.26 6.48
CA PRO A 30 5.92 9.11 5.02
C PRO A 30 7.11 8.33 4.47
N TYR A 31 8.29 8.55 5.02
CA TYR A 31 9.52 7.84 4.64
C TYR A 31 9.42 6.33 4.92
N ARG A 32 9.03 5.95 6.13
CA ARG A 32 8.92 4.54 6.53
C ARG A 32 7.85 3.79 5.74
N VAL A 33 6.69 4.42 5.55
CA VAL A 33 5.61 3.86 4.72
C VAL A 33 6.09 3.69 3.29
N TRP A 34 6.68 4.72 2.70
CA TRP A 34 7.18 4.66 1.33
C TRP A 34 8.20 3.54 1.12
N VAL A 35 9.23 3.46 1.96
CA VAL A 35 10.26 2.41 1.85
C VAL A 35 9.63 1.02 1.95
N SER A 36 8.74 0.80 2.92
CA SER A 36 8.06 -0.49 3.08
C SER A 36 7.19 -0.83 1.86
N GLU A 37 6.42 0.11 1.33
CA GLU A 37 5.58 -0.08 0.13
C GLU A 37 6.42 -0.47 -1.10
N ILE A 38 7.57 0.17 -1.29
CA ILE A 38 8.48 -0.18 -2.39
C ILE A 38 9.11 -1.56 -2.18
N MET A 39 9.53 -1.91 -0.96
CA MET A 39 10.09 -3.23 -0.66
C MET A 39 9.06 -4.35 -0.85
N LEU A 40 7.80 -4.12 -0.49
CA LEU A 40 6.71 -5.08 -0.59
C LEU A 40 6.21 -5.32 -2.03
N GLN A 41 6.62 -4.49 -2.99
CA GLN A 41 6.30 -4.74 -4.40
C GLN A 41 6.89 -6.08 -4.84
N GLN A 42 6.03 -7.07 -5.11
CA GLN A 42 6.39 -8.43 -5.55
C GLN A 42 7.33 -9.19 -4.57
N THR A 43 7.34 -8.80 -3.29
CA THR A 43 8.15 -9.44 -2.24
C THR A 43 7.25 -9.75 -1.05
N GLN A 44 7.44 -10.92 -0.44
CA GLN A 44 6.65 -11.34 0.73
C GLN A 44 7.06 -10.56 1.99
N VAL A 45 6.08 -10.35 2.89
CA VAL A 45 6.30 -9.65 4.16
C VAL A 45 7.44 -10.27 4.96
N SER A 46 7.47 -11.61 5.09
CA SER A 46 8.52 -12.33 5.84
C SER A 46 9.94 -12.02 5.34
N THR A 47 10.11 -11.83 4.03
CA THR A 47 11.39 -11.43 3.46
C THR A 47 11.71 -9.97 3.75
N VAL A 48 10.72 -9.08 3.69
CA VAL A 48 10.91 -7.63 3.85
C VAL A 48 11.28 -7.25 5.28
N LEU A 49 10.85 -8.00 6.29
CA LEU A 49 11.10 -7.67 7.71
C LEU A 49 12.58 -7.36 8.01
N ASP A 50 13.48 -8.27 7.67
CA ASP A 50 14.92 -8.10 7.93
C ASP A 50 15.55 -7.01 7.06
N TYR A 51 15.11 -6.90 5.81
CA TYR A 51 15.60 -5.85 4.91
C TYR A 51 15.19 -4.47 5.37
N PHE A 52 13.95 -4.30 5.78
CA PHE A 52 13.45 -3.04 6.28
C PHE A 52 14.18 -2.61 7.56
N ALA A 53 14.39 -3.53 8.51
CA ALA A 53 15.12 -3.24 9.74
C ALA A 53 16.55 -2.75 9.46
N ARG A 54 17.30 -3.46 8.62
CA ARG A 54 18.68 -3.08 8.24
C ARG A 54 18.71 -1.76 7.47
N PHE A 55 17.76 -1.56 6.57
CA PHE A 55 17.66 -0.34 5.78
C PHE A 55 17.38 0.88 6.66
N MET A 56 16.43 0.77 7.60
CA MET A 56 16.11 1.85 8.55
C MET A 56 17.25 2.14 9.52
N GLN A 57 18.06 1.15 9.87
CA GLN A 57 19.23 1.35 10.72
C GLN A 57 20.34 2.12 9.99
N ALA A 58 20.58 1.81 8.72
CA ALA A 58 21.63 2.45 7.93
C ALA A 58 21.18 3.82 7.38
N LEU A 59 19.94 3.92 6.95
CA LEU A 59 19.36 5.08 6.26
C LEU A 59 18.02 5.44 6.95
N PRO A 60 18.07 6.10 8.12
CA PRO A 60 16.89 6.28 8.99
C PRO A 60 15.85 7.27 8.46
N ASP A 61 16.24 8.15 7.53
CA ASP A 61 15.39 9.20 6.97
C ASP A 61 15.71 9.46 5.49
N VAL A 62 14.89 10.31 4.87
CA VAL A 62 15.03 10.64 3.45
C VAL A 62 16.32 11.39 3.13
N GLN A 63 16.83 12.17 4.08
CA GLN A 63 18.08 12.92 3.94
C GLN A 63 19.27 11.96 3.91
N ALA A 64 19.32 10.99 4.81
CA ALA A 64 20.36 9.97 4.82
C ALA A 64 20.34 9.14 3.53
N LEU A 65 19.14 8.75 3.06
CA LEU A 65 18.99 8.02 1.80
C LEU A 65 19.44 8.87 0.60
N ALA A 66 19.08 10.14 0.55
CA ALA A 66 19.47 11.04 -0.54
C ALA A 66 20.98 11.28 -0.61
N ALA A 67 21.64 11.37 0.54
CA ALA A 67 23.07 11.62 0.66
C ALA A 67 23.96 10.38 0.47
N ALA A 68 23.38 9.18 0.64
CA ALA A 68 24.11 7.93 0.51
C ALA A 68 24.62 7.71 -0.93
N PRO A 69 25.80 7.10 -1.12
CA PRO A 69 26.20 6.61 -2.43
C PRO A 69 25.22 5.57 -2.96
N LEU A 70 24.92 5.60 -4.27
CA LEU A 70 24.00 4.63 -4.87
C LEU A 70 24.41 3.17 -4.60
N ASP A 71 25.71 2.89 -4.62
CA ASP A 71 26.23 1.54 -4.39
C ASP A 71 25.93 1.04 -2.97
N GLU A 72 25.91 1.92 -1.96
CA GLU A 72 25.50 1.58 -0.60
C GLU A 72 24.00 1.20 -0.55
N VAL A 73 23.16 1.99 -1.21
CA VAL A 73 21.70 1.70 -1.31
C VAL A 73 21.47 0.37 -2.02
N LEU A 74 22.18 0.09 -3.11
CA LEU A 74 22.11 -1.17 -3.83
C LEU A 74 22.62 -2.36 -3.00
N HIS A 75 23.68 -2.14 -2.20
CA HIS A 75 24.19 -3.16 -1.29
C HIS A 75 23.16 -3.55 -0.23
N LEU A 76 22.51 -2.58 0.40
CA LEU A 76 21.43 -2.81 1.37
C LEU A 76 20.21 -3.53 0.73
N TRP A 77 20.03 -3.39 -0.59
CA TRP A 77 18.96 -4.02 -1.36
C TRP A 77 19.30 -5.40 -1.89
N THR A 78 20.56 -5.82 -1.78
CA THR A 78 21.06 -7.08 -2.35
C THR A 78 20.25 -8.28 -1.84
N GLY A 79 19.67 -9.06 -2.77
CA GLY A 79 18.82 -10.21 -2.48
C GLY A 79 17.31 -9.95 -2.58
N LEU A 80 16.84 -8.69 -2.53
CA LEU A 80 15.42 -8.36 -2.76
C LEU A 80 15.01 -8.46 -4.24
N GLY A 81 15.97 -8.35 -5.16
CA GLY A 81 15.71 -8.32 -6.60
C GLY A 81 15.07 -7.01 -7.09
N TYR A 82 14.81 -6.95 -8.40
CA TYR A 82 14.18 -5.77 -9.04
C TYR A 82 14.86 -4.46 -8.65
N TYR A 83 16.17 -4.35 -8.90
CA TYR A 83 17.03 -3.24 -8.47
C TYR A 83 16.61 -1.86 -8.98
N THR A 84 15.77 -1.80 -10.02
CA THR A 84 15.15 -0.54 -10.46
C THR A 84 14.36 0.14 -9.34
N ARG A 85 13.76 -0.64 -8.42
CA ARG A 85 13.07 -0.11 -7.24
C ARG A 85 14.02 0.68 -6.35
N ALA A 86 15.20 0.12 -6.04
CA ALA A 86 16.23 0.79 -5.23
C ALA A 86 16.78 2.04 -5.91
N ARG A 87 17.02 1.99 -7.22
CA ARG A 87 17.47 3.17 -7.99
C ARG A 87 16.44 4.29 -7.98
N ASN A 88 15.16 3.95 -8.19
CA ASN A 88 14.07 4.93 -8.11
C ASN A 88 13.91 5.47 -6.69
N LEU A 89 14.05 4.62 -5.66
CA LEU A 89 14.00 5.03 -4.26
C LEU A 89 15.07 6.09 -3.98
N HIS A 90 16.32 5.84 -4.37
CA HIS A 90 17.42 6.79 -4.21
C HIS A 90 17.17 8.10 -4.98
N LYS A 91 16.77 8.02 -6.25
CA LYS A 91 16.45 9.19 -7.07
C LYS A 91 15.30 10.02 -6.48
N THR A 92 14.27 9.37 -5.98
CA THR A 92 13.15 10.05 -5.34
C THR A 92 13.56 10.71 -4.03
N ALA A 93 14.42 10.08 -3.22
CA ALA A 93 14.95 10.72 -2.01
C ALA A 93 15.69 12.02 -2.33
N GLN A 94 16.54 12.01 -3.36
CA GLN A 94 17.23 13.21 -3.84
C GLN A 94 16.23 14.29 -4.26
N GLN A 95 15.23 13.94 -5.07
CA GLN A 95 14.21 14.88 -5.52
C GLN A 95 13.38 15.45 -4.35
N VAL A 96 13.03 14.63 -3.34
CA VAL A 96 12.33 15.11 -2.15
C VAL A 96 13.19 16.11 -1.36
N CYS A 97 14.49 15.85 -1.22
CA CYS A 97 15.39 16.79 -0.56
C CYS A 97 15.58 18.09 -1.37
N GLU A 98 15.76 18.00 -2.67
CA GLU A 98 16.05 19.15 -3.54
C GLU A 98 14.81 20.02 -3.78
N SER A 99 13.66 19.40 -4.07
CA SER A 99 12.46 20.11 -4.50
C SER A 99 11.47 20.40 -3.38
N TYR A 100 11.53 19.63 -2.30
CA TYR A 100 10.58 19.69 -1.18
C TYR A 100 11.26 19.81 0.19
N GLN A 101 12.56 20.19 0.23
CA GLN A 101 13.32 20.44 1.48
C GLN A 101 13.34 19.24 2.45
N GLY A 102 13.23 18.02 1.91
CA GLY A 102 13.20 16.78 2.70
C GLY A 102 11.82 16.43 3.26
N GLU A 103 10.78 17.17 2.92
CA GLU A 103 9.41 16.90 3.33
C GLU A 103 8.62 16.28 2.18
N PHE A 104 7.92 15.17 2.43
CA PHE A 104 7.08 14.54 1.40
C PHE A 104 5.88 15.42 1.05
N PRO A 105 5.55 15.58 -0.26
CA PRO A 105 4.36 16.30 -0.69
C PRO A 105 3.08 15.75 -0.05
N ARG A 106 2.21 16.62 0.46
CA ARG A 106 0.94 16.25 1.08
C ARG A 106 -0.21 16.13 0.07
N SER A 107 0.05 15.46 -1.04
CA SER A 107 -0.92 15.19 -2.10
C SER A 107 -0.56 13.89 -2.79
N ALA A 108 -1.52 12.97 -2.94
CA ALA A 108 -1.31 11.72 -3.65
C ALA A 108 -0.97 11.95 -5.12
N GLU A 109 -1.54 12.97 -5.75
CA GLU A 109 -1.26 13.36 -7.13
C GLU A 109 0.21 13.77 -7.29
N THR A 110 0.71 14.62 -6.38
CA THR A 110 2.11 15.06 -6.41
C THR A 110 3.06 13.91 -6.07
N LEU A 111 2.74 13.09 -5.09
CA LEU A 111 3.52 11.89 -4.76
C LEU A 111 3.64 10.95 -5.97
N ALA A 112 2.58 10.78 -6.75
CA ALA A 112 2.57 9.92 -7.93
C ALA A 112 3.42 10.43 -9.10
N THR A 113 3.92 11.67 -9.04
CA THR A 113 4.87 12.20 -10.04
C THR A 113 6.32 11.82 -9.74
N LEU A 114 6.60 11.33 -8.53
CA LEU A 114 7.94 10.96 -8.10
C LEU A 114 8.37 9.60 -8.69
N PRO A 115 9.65 9.42 -9.05
CA PRO A 115 10.13 8.17 -9.65
C PRO A 115 9.81 6.93 -8.83
N GLY A 116 9.18 5.93 -9.45
CA GLY A 116 8.85 4.67 -8.81
C GLY A 116 7.64 4.70 -7.86
N ILE A 117 6.98 5.85 -7.71
CA ILE A 117 5.75 5.99 -6.95
C ILE A 117 4.57 6.00 -7.91
N GLY A 118 3.85 4.88 -7.98
CA GLY A 118 2.60 4.81 -8.73
C GLY A 118 1.41 5.30 -7.90
N PRO A 119 0.22 5.45 -8.54
CA PRO A 119 -0.98 5.95 -7.85
C PRO A 119 -1.34 5.20 -6.56
N SER A 120 -1.21 3.87 -6.54
CA SER A 120 -1.51 3.07 -5.35
C SER A 120 -0.50 3.30 -4.21
N THR A 121 0.78 3.37 -4.53
CA THR A 121 1.83 3.68 -3.54
C THR A 121 1.66 5.10 -3.01
N ALA A 122 1.35 6.07 -3.87
CA ALA A 122 1.05 7.44 -3.47
C ALA A 122 -0.15 7.50 -2.52
N GLY A 123 -1.23 6.76 -2.83
CA GLY A 123 -2.40 6.62 -1.97
C GLY A 123 -2.05 6.02 -0.61
N ALA A 124 -1.21 4.98 -0.57
CA ALA A 124 -0.78 4.36 0.67
C ALA A 124 0.04 5.34 1.55
N ILE A 125 1.01 6.06 0.96
CA ILE A 125 1.79 7.07 1.68
C ILE A 125 0.86 8.15 2.26
N ALA A 126 -0.03 8.72 1.42
CA ALA A 126 -0.94 9.78 1.82
C ALA A 126 -1.90 9.34 2.93
N SER A 127 -2.50 8.16 2.79
CA SER A 127 -3.49 7.67 3.75
C SER A 127 -2.87 7.16 5.05
N LEU A 128 -1.84 6.31 4.98
CA LEU A 128 -1.26 5.66 6.16
C LEU A 128 -0.43 6.62 7.02
N SER A 129 0.28 7.55 6.41
CA SER A 129 1.21 8.42 7.14
C SER A 129 0.76 9.87 7.32
N MET A 130 -0.19 10.33 6.50
CA MET A 130 -0.64 11.72 6.53
C MET A 130 -2.13 11.86 6.90
N GLY A 131 -2.86 10.75 6.97
CA GLY A 131 -4.30 10.75 7.24
C GLY A 131 -5.15 11.37 6.13
N LEU A 132 -4.59 11.49 4.93
CA LEU A 132 -5.29 12.07 3.78
C LEU A 132 -6.13 10.99 3.08
N ARG A 133 -7.36 11.36 2.70
CA ARG A 133 -8.20 10.48 1.92
C ARG A 133 -7.59 10.25 0.53
N ALA A 134 -7.11 9.05 0.29
CA ALA A 134 -6.59 8.63 -1.00
C ALA A 134 -6.84 7.13 -1.20
N PRO A 135 -7.43 6.72 -2.32
CA PRO A 135 -7.67 5.30 -2.60
C PRO A 135 -6.37 4.59 -2.93
N ILE A 136 -6.36 3.28 -2.68
CA ILE A 136 -5.29 2.38 -3.11
C ILE A 136 -5.84 1.26 -3.98
N LEU A 137 -5.02 0.74 -4.88
CA LEU A 137 -5.38 -0.41 -5.72
C LEU A 137 -4.14 -1.29 -5.97
N ASP A 138 -3.54 -1.80 -4.89
CA ASP A 138 -2.49 -2.80 -4.97
C ASP A 138 -3.03 -4.18 -5.39
N GLY A 139 -2.19 -5.19 -5.52
CA GLY A 139 -2.59 -6.52 -5.93
C GLY A 139 -3.61 -7.20 -4.99
N ASN A 140 -3.54 -6.91 -3.70
CA ASN A 140 -4.48 -7.43 -2.69
C ASN A 140 -5.83 -6.74 -2.80
N VAL A 141 -5.84 -5.42 -2.78
CA VAL A 141 -7.07 -4.62 -2.89
C VAL A 141 -7.76 -4.86 -4.22
N LYS A 142 -7.00 -4.91 -5.32
CA LYS A 142 -7.53 -5.25 -6.65
C LYS A 142 -8.29 -6.58 -6.64
N ARG A 143 -7.75 -7.61 -6.01
CA ARG A 143 -8.40 -8.93 -5.90
C ARG A 143 -9.67 -8.87 -5.05
N VAL A 144 -9.63 -8.17 -3.91
CA VAL A 144 -10.80 -7.99 -3.04
C VAL A 144 -11.93 -7.29 -3.82
N LEU A 145 -11.63 -6.15 -4.44
CA LEU A 145 -12.63 -5.35 -5.14
C LEU A 145 -13.16 -6.03 -6.41
N ALA A 146 -12.31 -6.74 -7.16
CA ALA A 146 -12.73 -7.51 -8.31
C ALA A 146 -13.72 -8.62 -7.94
N ARG A 147 -13.51 -9.31 -6.82
CA ARG A 147 -14.43 -10.32 -6.30
C ARG A 147 -15.68 -9.68 -5.72
N TYR A 148 -15.53 -8.61 -4.95
CA TYR A 148 -16.65 -7.91 -4.34
C TYR A 148 -17.67 -7.44 -5.39
N SER A 149 -17.20 -6.95 -6.55
CA SER A 149 -18.04 -6.48 -7.66
C SER A 149 -18.34 -7.55 -8.71
N ALA A 150 -17.89 -8.80 -8.52
CA ALA A 150 -17.98 -9.88 -9.54
C ALA A 150 -17.52 -9.39 -10.92
N LEU A 151 -16.38 -8.72 -10.99
CA LEU A 151 -15.86 -8.16 -12.23
C LEU A 151 -15.67 -9.26 -13.28
N GLY A 152 -16.46 -9.22 -14.35
CA GLY A 152 -16.50 -10.26 -15.39
C GLY A 152 -15.34 -10.21 -16.40
N SER A 153 -14.40 -9.27 -16.25
CA SER A 153 -13.23 -9.10 -17.11
C SER A 153 -11.93 -9.33 -16.35
N TYR A 154 -10.84 -9.61 -17.08
CA TYR A 154 -9.53 -9.79 -16.45
C TYR A 154 -9.11 -8.51 -15.70
N PRO A 155 -8.83 -8.59 -14.38
CA PRO A 155 -8.56 -7.39 -13.56
C PRO A 155 -7.32 -6.58 -13.95
N GLY A 156 -6.46 -7.13 -14.83
CA GLY A 156 -5.28 -6.45 -15.39
C GLY A 156 -5.55 -5.61 -16.65
N GLY A 157 -6.73 -5.71 -17.24
CA GLY A 157 -7.10 -4.91 -18.42
C GLY A 157 -7.32 -3.43 -18.07
N SER A 158 -7.12 -2.54 -19.03
CA SER A 158 -7.24 -1.07 -18.83
C SER A 158 -8.63 -0.67 -18.36
N GLN A 159 -9.69 -1.21 -18.98
CA GLN A 159 -11.07 -0.94 -18.59
C GLN A 159 -11.41 -1.47 -17.20
N ALA A 160 -11.01 -2.70 -16.91
CA ALA A 160 -11.17 -3.31 -15.59
C ALA A 160 -10.44 -2.51 -14.51
N SER A 161 -9.22 -2.07 -14.79
CA SER A 161 -8.44 -1.23 -13.89
C SER A 161 -9.15 0.10 -13.60
N LYS A 162 -9.73 0.75 -14.61
CA LYS A 162 -10.51 1.98 -14.44
C LYS A 162 -11.73 1.76 -13.54
N GLN A 163 -12.49 0.69 -13.76
CA GLN A 163 -13.65 0.35 -12.93
C GLN A 163 -13.25 0.07 -11.48
N LEU A 164 -12.14 -0.63 -11.27
CA LEU A 164 -11.65 -0.94 -9.92
C LEU A 164 -11.14 0.31 -9.19
N TRP A 165 -10.52 1.26 -9.90
CA TRP A 165 -10.15 2.56 -9.33
C TRP A 165 -11.38 3.39 -8.93
N GLN A 166 -12.41 3.42 -9.77
CA GLN A 166 -13.68 4.09 -9.44
C GLN A 166 -14.32 3.46 -8.19
N LEU A 167 -14.29 2.13 -8.09
CA LEU A 167 -14.81 1.43 -6.93
C LEU A 167 -13.95 1.68 -5.69
N ALA A 168 -12.63 1.69 -5.81
CA ALA A 168 -11.72 2.02 -4.72
C ALA A 168 -11.97 3.45 -4.21
N GLU A 169 -12.14 4.42 -5.11
CA GLU A 169 -12.50 5.80 -4.77
C GLU A 169 -13.82 5.88 -4.02
N LEU A 170 -14.85 5.19 -4.53
CA LEU A 170 -16.19 5.17 -3.92
C LEU A 170 -16.18 4.60 -2.50
N LEU A 171 -15.41 3.52 -2.28
CA LEU A 171 -15.39 2.78 -1.01
C LEU A 171 -14.42 3.33 0.01
N THR A 172 -13.51 4.23 -0.38
CA THR A 172 -12.55 4.86 0.55
C THR A 172 -13.28 5.91 1.41
N PRO A 173 -13.32 5.74 2.74
CA PRO A 173 -14.07 6.64 3.63
C PRO A 173 -13.38 8.00 3.79
N GLN A 174 -14.11 8.97 4.36
CA GLN A 174 -13.57 10.28 4.72
C GLN A 174 -12.82 10.28 6.07
N GLN A 175 -13.19 9.35 6.96
CA GLN A 175 -12.61 9.20 8.29
C GLN A 175 -11.94 7.83 8.43
N ASP A 176 -11.03 7.68 9.38
CA ASP A 176 -10.30 6.44 9.66
C ASP A 176 -9.59 5.85 8.44
N VAL A 177 -9.21 6.72 7.49
CA VAL A 177 -8.67 6.31 6.20
C VAL A 177 -7.39 5.46 6.34
N ALA A 178 -6.53 5.75 7.31
CA ALA A 178 -5.32 4.97 7.55
C ALA A 178 -5.65 3.53 7.98
N GLN A 179 -6.61 3.38 8.92
CA GLN A 179 -7.08 2.06 9.35
C GLN A 179 -7.76 1.31 8.21
N TYR A 180 -8.61 1.99 7.44
CA TYR A 180 -9.27 1.41 6.27
C TYR A 180 -8.27 0.93 5.22
N THR A 181 -7.27 1.76 4.89
CA THR A 181 -6.24 1.41 3.91
C THR A 181 -5.45 0.18 4.34
N GLN A 182 -4.98 0.14 5.58
CA GLN A 182 -4.31 -1.04 6.13
C GLN A 182 -5.23 -2.26 6.16
N ALA A 183 -6.47 -2.07 6.56
CA ALA A 183 -7.48 -3.12 6.63
C ALA A 183 -7.76 -3.76 5.25
N MET A 184 -7.83 -2.97 4.20
CA MET A 184 -8.04 -3.48 2.84
C MET A 184 -6.85 -4.30 2.33
N MET A 185 -5.62 -3.88 2.63
CA MET A 185 -4.42 -4.65 2.32
C MET A 185 -4.41 -5.98 3.10
N ASP A 186 -4.71 -5.94 4.40
CA ASP A 186 -4.74 -7.11 5.26
C ASP A 186 -5.84 -8.09 4.87
N LEU A 187 -7.04 -7.60 4.57
CA LEU A 187 -8.15 -8.41 4.10
C LEU A 187 -7.77 -9.22 2.85
N GLY A 188 -7.09 -8.58 1.91
CA GLY A 188 -6.59 -9.26 0.72
C GLY A 188 -5.45 -10.23 1.02
N ALA A 189 -4.53 -9.88 1.91
CA ALA A 189 -3.36 -10.70 2.22
C ALA A 189 -3.70 -11.94 3.06
N THR A 190 -4.64 -11.83 4.01
CA THR A 190 -4.87 -12.87 5.03
C THR A 190 -6.19 -13.63 4.88
N LEU A 191 -7.22 -13.01 4.32
CA LEU A 191 -8.56 -13.59 4.26
C LEU A 191 -9.04 -13.83 2.82
N CYS A 192 -9.13 -12.81 1.98
CA CYS A 192 -9.49 -12.90 0.58
C CYS A 192 -8.28 -13.33 -0.27
N THR A 193 -7.66 -14.45 0.09
CA THR A 193 -6.44 -14.95 -0.51
C THR A 193 -6.65 -15.44 -1.95
N ARG A 194 -5.56 -15.64 -2.70
CA ARG A 194 -5.66 -16.00 -4.12
C ARG A 194 -6.31 -17.36 -4.37
N LYS A 195 -5.92 -18.38 -3.60
CA LYS A 195 -6.33 -19.77 -3.86
C LYS A 195 -7.49 -20.24 -2.96
N GLN A 196 -7.46 -19.91 -1.68
CA GLN A 196 -8.42 -20.39 -0.67
C GLN A 196 -8.91 -19.22 0.19
N PRO A 197 -9.83 -18.40 -0.33
CA PRO A 197 -10.40 -17.31 0.47
C PRO A 197 -11.29 -17.85 1.58
N ASP A 198 -11.12 -17.35 2.80
CA ASP A 198 -11.99 -17.66 3.94
C ASP A 198 -13.19 -16.72 3.95
N CYS A 199 -14.13 -16.99 3.06
CA CYS A 199 -15.32 -16.16 2.88
C CYS A 199 -16.25 -16.20 4.12
N SER A 200 -16.22 -17.27 4.91
CA SER A 200 -17.07 -17.41 6.10
C SER A 200 -16.78 -16.36 7.17
N ARG A 201 -15.51 -15.88 7.24
CA ARG A 201 -15.04 -14.85 8.17
C ARG A 201 -14.95 -13.46 7.55
N CYS A 202 -15.32 -13.31 6.27
CA CYS A 202 -15.14 -12.06 5.55
C CYS A 202 -16.16 -10.99 6.01
N PRO A 203 -15.71 -9.81 6.45
CA PRO A 203 -16.60 -8.76 6.95
C PRO A 203 -17.54 -8.21 5.89
N VAL A 204 -17.21 -8.36 4.62
CA VAL A 204 -17.99 -7.85 3.48
C VAL A 204 -18.68 -8.96 2.68
N GLN A 205 -18.73 -10.18 3.22
CA GLN A 205 -19.34 -11.37 2.58
C GLN A 205 -20.74 -11.08 2.05
N LYS A 206 -21.60 -10.47 2.90
CA LYS A 206 -23.01 -10.21 2.56
C LYS A 206 -23.20 -9.31 1.33
N GLY A 207 -22.23 -8.45 1.03
CA GLY A 207 -22.26 -7.59 -0.15
C GLY A 207 -21.39 -8.09 -1.31
N CYS A 208 -20.68 -9.20 -1.14
CA CYS A 208 -19.74 -9.71 -2.13
C CYS A 208 -20.46 -10.49 -3.23
N LEU A 209 -20.50 -9.95 -4.43
CA LEU A 209 -21.21 -10.55 -5.56
C LEU A 209 -20.58 -11.89 -5.99
N ALA A 210 -19.24 -12.02 -5.96
CA ALA A 210 -18.59 -13.30 -6.29
C ALA A 210 -18.84 -14.40 -5.26
N TYR A 211 -19.32 -14.08 -4.07
CA TYR A 211 -19.74 -15.08 -3.08
C TYR A 211 -21.18 -15.53 -3.28
N GLN A 212 -22.00 -14.68 -3.89
CA GLN A 212 -23.43 -14.93 -4.13
C GLN A 212 -23.69 -15.72 -5.43
N THR A 213 -22.70 -15.77 -6.33
CA THR A 213 -22.73 -16.50 -7.61
C THR A 213 -22.03 -17.84 -7.52
#